data_04e92a31fe20d4b287c5b12704600b0a
#
_entry.id   04e92a31fe20d4b287c5b12704600b0a
#
_cell.length_a   1.000
_cell.length_b   1.000
_cell.length_c   1.000
_cell.angle_alpha   90.00
_cell.angle_beta   90.00
_cell.angle_gamma   90.00
#
_symmetry.space_group_name_H-M   'P 1'
#
loop_
_entity.id
_entity.type
_entity.pdbx_description
1 polymer ?
#
loop_
_entity_poly.entity_id
_entity_poly.type
_entity_poly.pdbx_seq_one_letter_code
_entity_poly.pdbx_strand_id
1 'polypeptide(L)'
;MKIQTLGFDWDSGNRRKCRKHGLHLVDIETFFRQSSLFVMPDIHHSRSEERHIAFGSSLKGRPMLVAFTFRIREEEVLIRPISARYMHEKEAKEYEKKGTEI
;
A
#
# COMPACT_ATOMS: atom_id res chain seq x y z
N MET A 1 -10.62 2.85 -2.92
CA MET A 1 -10.55 1.79 -3.94
C MET A 1 -10.64 0.44 -3.25
N LYS A 2 -11.37 -0.47 -3.84
CA LYS A 2 -11.58 -1.81 -3.28
C LYS A 2 -10.80 -2.84 -4.10
N ILE A 3 -9.79 -3.46 -3.50
CA ILE A 3 -8.94 -4.45 -4.17
C ILE A 3 -9.19 -5.81 -3.51
N GLN A 4 -10.41 -6.32 -3.68
CA GLN A 4 -10.92 -7.46 -2.89
C GLN A 4 -10.40 -8.83 -3.28
N THR A 5 -10.16 -9.05 -4.54
CA THR A 5 -9.97 -10.39 -5.08
C THR A 5 -8.55 -10.69 -5.51
N LEU A 6 -7.64 -9.72 -5.36
CA LEU A 6 -6.28 -9.90 -5.81
C LEU A 6 -5.42 -10.57 -4.74
N GLY A 7 -4.59 -11.51 -5.16
CA GLY A 7 -3.54 -12.07 -4.31
C GLY A 7 -2.33 -11.14 -4.28
N PHE A 8 -1.28 -11.58 -3.63
CA PHE A 8 -0.07 -10.78 -3.42
C PHE A 8 1.15 -11.50 -3.99
N ASP A 9 2.05 -10.71 -4.55
CA ASP A 9 3.30 -11.20 -5.10
C ASP A 9 4.46 -10.82 -4.15
N TRP A 10 4.92 -11.79 -3.37
CA TRP A 10 6.00 -11.62 -2.41
C TRP A 10 7.25 -12.38 -2.83
N ASP A 11 8.41 -11.75 -2.62
CA ASP A 11 9.70 -12.43 -2.69
C ASP A 11 10.59 -11.91 -1.54
N SER A 12 11.83 -12.37 -1.45
CA SER A 12 12.72 -11.94 -0.37
C SER A 12 13.02 -10.45 -0.39
N GLY A 13 13.06 -9.85 -1.56
CA GLY A 13 13.37 -8.43 -1.71
C GLY A 13 12.28 -7.52 -1.17
N ASN A 14 11.05 -7.68 -1.63
CA ASN A 14 9.98 -6.83 -1.16
C ASN A 14 9.51 -7.16 0.26
N ARG A 15 9.65 -8.41 0.70
CA ARG A 15 9.42 -8.77 2.10
C ARG A 15 10.34 -7.97 3.02
N ARG A 16 11.61 -7.89 2.68
CA ARG A 16 12.61 -7.15 3.47
C ARG A 16 12.27 -5.67 3.54
N LYS A 17 11.98 -5.05 2.40
CA LYS A 17 11.64 -3.63 2.34
C LYS A 17 10.38 -3.29 3.14
N CYS A 18 9.36 -4.13 3.05
CA CYS A 18 8.11 -3.91 3.76
C CYS A 18 8.23 -4.11 5.26
N ARG A 19 9.14 -4.98 5.71
CA ARG A 19 9.39 -5.20 7.14
C ARG A 19 10.31 -4.17 7.77
N LYS A 20 11.01 -3.40 6.97
CA LYS A 20 12.04 -2.46 7.44
C LYS A 20 11.53 -1.49 8.51
N HIS A 21 10.27 -1.13 8.47
CA HIS A 21 9.66 -0.19 9.42
C HIS A 21 8.76 -0.88 10.46
N GLY A 22 9.00 -2.16 10.70
CA GLY A 22 8.30 -2.90 11.76
C GLY A 22 6.92 -3.42 11.41
N LEU A 23 6.55 -3.38 10.14
CA LEU A 23 5.25 -3.90 9.70
C LEU A 23 5.36 -5.39 9.36
N HIS A 24 4.30 -6.15 9.70
CA HIS A 24 4.19 -7.55 9.32
C HIS A 24 3.48 -7.68 7.97
N LEU A 25 3.80 -8.73 7.22
CA LEU A 25 3.19 -8.94 5.91
C LEU A 25 1.67 -9.10 5.98
N VAL A 26 1.18 -9.76 7.03
CA VAL A 26 -0.26 -9.91 7.23
C VAL A 26 -0.96 -8.56 7.44
N ASP A 27 -0.30 -7.61 8.06
CA ASP A 27 -0.85 -6.27 8.26
C ASP A 27 -1.00 -5.54 6.92
N ILE A 28 -0.02 -5.72 6.04
CA ILE A 28 -0.04 -5.12 4.70
C ILE A 28 -1.14 -5.74 3.85
N GLU A 29 -1.27 -7.05 3.88
CA GLU A 29 -2.34 -7.73 3.14
C GLU A 29 -3.72 -7.33 3.63
N THR A 30 -3.90 -7.23 4.94
CA THR A 30 -5.15 -6.77 5.54
C THR A 30 -5.45 -5.31 5.16
N PHE A 31 -4.41 -4.47 5.17
CA PHE A 31 -4.52 -3.08 4.73
C PHE A 31 -5.12 -2.97 3.32
N PHE A 32 -4.66 -3.78 2.38
CA PHE A 32 -5.18 -3.75 1.01
C PHE A 32 -6.61 -4.26 0.87
N ARG A 33 -7.14 -4.97 1.84
CA ARG A 33 -8.51 -5.50 1.79
C ARG A 33 -9.57 -4.53 2.27
N GLN A 34 -9.18 -3.40 2.83
CA GLN A 34 -10.15 -2.40 3.25
C GLN A 34 -10.70 -1.63 2.04
N SER A 35 -11.94 -1.15 2.14
CA SER A 35 -12.62 -0.46 1.04
C SER A 35 -12.33 1.04 0.98
N SER A 36 -11.70 1.60 1.98
CA SER A 36 -11.50 3.04 2.13
C SER A 36 -10.09 3.52 1.79
N LEU A 37 -9.37 2.80 0.93
CA LEU A 37 -8.03 3.21 0.51
C LEU A 37 -8.08 4.36 -0.49
N PHE A 38 -7.18 5.32 -0.32
CA PHE A 38 -6.83 6.27 -1.37
C PHE A 38 -5.65 5.72 -2.15
N VAL A 39 -5.73 5.74 -3.47
CA VAL A 39 -4.65 5.27 -4.32
C VAL A 39 -4.27 6.39 -5.29
N MET A 40 -2.98 6.70 -5.36
CA MET A 40 -2.42 7.72 -6.24
C MET A 40 -1.28 7.14 -7.06
N PRO A 41 -1.08 7.63 -8.30
CA PRO A 41 0.13 7.23 -9.03
C PRO A 41 1.37 7.79 -8.34
N ASP A 42 2.43 6.98 -8.31
CA ASP A 42 3.74 7.42 -7.84
C ASP A 42 4.59 7.82 -9.04
N ILE A 43 4.41 9.04 -9.50
CA ILE A 43 5.03 9.54 -10.73
C ILE A 43 6.55 9.50 -10.67
N HIS A 44 7.12 9.80 -9.52
CA HIS A 44 8.58 9.88 -9.35
C HIS A 44 9.29 8.53 -9.43
N HIS A 45 8.57 7.44 -9.21
CA HIS A 45 9.14 6.09 -9.19
C HIS A 45 8.56 5.16 -10.27
N SER A 46 7.88 5.73 -11.28
CA SER A 46 7.23 4.95 -12.35
C SER A 46 8.07 4.89 -13.63
N ARG A 47 9.35 4.55 -13.53
CA ARG A 47 10.24 4.53 -14.71
C ARG A 47 10.06 3.32 -15.62
N SER A 48 10.12 2.12 -15.05
CA SER A 48 10.03 0.86 -15.80
C SER A 48 8.69 0.17 -15.64
N GLU A 49 7.93 0.52 -14.63
CA GLU A 49 6.58 0.01 -14.39
C GLU A 49 5.79 1.06 -13.63
N GLU A 50 4.50 1.06 -13.82
CA GLU A 50 3.62 1.98 -13.10
C GLU A 50 3.57 1.61 -11.63
N ARG A 51 3.92 2.55 -10.78
CA ARG A 51 3.84 2.42 -9.33
C ARG A 51 2.76 3.30 -8.78
N HIS A 52 2.19 2.84 -7.69
CA HIS A 52 1.11 3.53 -7.00
C HIS A 52 1.44 3.62 -5.52
N ILE A 53 0.79 4.56 -4.85
CA ILE A 53 0.85 4.66 -3.39
C ILE A 53 -0.57 4.55 -2.87
N ALA A 54 -0.77 3.60 -1.96
CA ALA A 54 -2.02 3.44 -1.25
C ALA A 54 -1.90 4.05 0.14
N PHE A 55 -2.92 4.81 0.55
CA PHE A 55 -3.00 5.46 1.86
C PHE A 55 -4.23 4.93 2.58
N GLY A 56 -4.08 4.62 3.85
CA GLY A 56 -5.18 4.11 4.65
C GLY A 56 -4.80 3.92 6.10
N SER A 57 -5.73 3.36 6.87
CA SER A 57 -5.51 3.00 8.26
C SER A 57 -4.93 1.61 8.39
N SER A 58 -4.01 1.43 9.33
CA SER A 58 -3.56 0.09 9.72
C SER A 58 -4.60 -0.56 10.62
N LEU A 59 -4.42 -1.85 10.92
CA LEU A 59 -5.26 -2.58 11.90
C LEU A 59 -5.28 -1.90 13.27
N LYS A 60 -4.21 -1.20 13.61
CA LYS A 60 -4.10 -0.48 14.88
C LYS A 60 -4.72 0.91 14.83
N GLY A 61 -5.39 1.27 13.75
CA GLY A 61 -5.96 2.59 13.56
C GLY A 61 -4.96 3.69 13.24
N ARG A 62 -3.71 3.33 13.03
CA ARG A 62 -2.64 4.28 12.71
C ARG A 62 -2.50 4.43 11.20
N PRO A 63 -2.49 5.66 10.66
CA PRO A 63 -2.35 5.85 9.22
C PRO A 63 -1.04 5.30 8.68
N MET A 64 -1.13 4.62 7.55
CA MET A 64 0.05 4.05 6.88
C MET A 64 -0.06 4.20 5.37
N LEU A 65 1.07 4.05 4.70
CA LEU A 65 1.12 4.05 3.25
C LEU A 65 1.93 2.87 2.74
N VAL A 66 1.56 2.40 1.56
CA VAL A 66 2.22 1.28 0.90
C VAL A 66 2.44 1.65 -0.56
N ALA A 67 3.71 1.65 -0.98
CA ALA A 67 4.04 1.74 -2.39
C ALA A 67 3.90 0.35 -3.00
N PHE A 68 3.23 0.25 -4.14
CA PHE A 68 2.96 -1.03 -4.76
C PHE A 68 2.86 -0.91 -6.29
N THR A 69 2.92 -2.06 -6.94
CA THR A 69 2.62 -2.19 -8.36
C THR A 69 1.77 -3.45 -8.57
N PHE A 70 1.29 -3.63 -9.78
CA PHE A 70 0.59 -4.86 -10.16
C PHE A 70 1.54 -5.77 -10.91
N ARG A 71 1.38 -7.07 -10.73
CA ARG A 71 2.13 -8.10 -11.47
C ARG A 71 1.16 -9.12 -12.03
N ILE A 72 1.46 -9.57 -13.24
CA ILE A 72 0.69 -10.64 -13.87
C ILE A 72 1.50 -11.93 -13.72
N ARG A 73 0.90 -12.93 -13.07
CA ARG A 73 1.48 -14.25 -12.86
C ARG A 73 0.44 -15.29 -13.23
N GLU A 74 0.73 -16.14 -14.22
CA GLU A 74 -0.19 -17.20 -14.65
C GLU A 74 -1.60 -16.67 -14.95
N GLU A 75 -1.67 -15.55 -15.67
CA GLU A 75 -2.91 -14.88 -16.06
C GLU A 75 -3.67 -14.21 -14.91
N GLU A 76 -3.11 -14.22 -13.72
CA GLU A 76 -3.69 -13.50 -12.57
C GLU A 76 -2.98 -12.19 -12.33
N VAL A 77 -3.75 -11.18 -11.97
CA VAL A 77 -3.21 -9.88 -11.57
C VAL A 77 -3.03 -9.87 -10.06
N LEU A 78 -1.80 -9.67 -9.61
CA LEU A 78 -1.44 -9.66 -8.19
C LEU A 78 -0.98 -8.29 -7.78
N ILE A 79 -1.19 -7.96 -6.51
CA ILE A 79 -0.61 -6.76 -5.88
C ILE A 79 0.80 -7.11 -5.45
N ARG A 80 1.77 -6.32 -5.89
CA ARG A 80 3.15 -6.46 -5.45
C ARG A 80 3.51 -5.26 -4.57
N PRO A 81 3.46 -5.40 -3.24
CA PRO A 81 3.93 -4.35 -2.35
C PRO A 81 5.43 -4.15 -2.52
N ILE A 82 5.88 -2.90 -2.49
CA ILE A 82 7.29 -2.55 -2.68
C ILE A 82 7.89 -2.08 -1.38
N SER A 83 7.19 -1.20 -0.67
CA SER A 83 7.60 -0.71 0.64
C SER A 83 6.36 -0.26 1.42
N ALA A 84 6.46 -0.28 2.73
CA ALA A 84 5.35 0.10 3.60
C ALA A 84 5.90 0.80 4.84
N ARG A 85 5.20 1.82 5.29
CA ARG A 85 5.53 2.51 6.54
C ARG A 85 4.31 3.21 7.12
N TYR A 86 4.38 3.53 8.40
CA TYR A 86 3.40 4.43 8.98
C TYR A 86 3.65 5.87 8.48
N MET A 87 2.60 6.65 8.39
CA MET A 87 2.70 8.05 8.00
C MET A 87 3.38 8.87 9.10
N HIS A 88 4.15 9.88 8.70
CA HIS A 88 4.64 10.88 9.64
C HIS A 88 3.46 11.74 10.09
N GLU A 89 3.59 12.42 11.22
CA GLU A 89 2.51 13.21 11.80
C GLU A 89 1.89 14.20 10.81
N LYS A 90 2.71 14.92 10.07
CA LYS A 90 2.24 15.88 9.07
C LYS A 90 1.46 15.20 7.93
N GLU A 91 1.96 14.08 7.45
CA GLU A 91 1.27 13.30 6.41
C GLU A 91 -0.07 12.77 6.91
N ALA A 92 -0.09 12.28 8.15
CA ALA A 92 -1.31 11.76 8.75
C ALA A 92 -2.39 12.83 8.89
N LYS A 93 -2.01 14.04 9.27
CA LYS A 93 -2.94 15.16 9.36
C LYS A 93 -3.54 15.53 8.01
N GLU A 94 -2.74 15.57 6.97
CA GLU A 94 -3.21 15.84 5.62
C GLU A 94 -4.15 14.75 5.11
N TYR A 95 -3.83 13.50 5.39
CA TYR A 95 -4.67 12.36 5.05
C TYR A 95 -6.03 12.43 5.76
N GLU A 96 -6.04 12.70 7.05
CA GLU A 96 -7.27 12.81 7.84
C GLU A 96 -8.14 13.96 7.34
N LYS A 97 -7.53 15.08 6.99
CA LYS A 97 -8.22 16.24 6.42
C LYS A 97 -8.92 15.87 5.11
N LYS A 98 -8.27 15.16 4.22
CA LYS A 98 -8.88 14.72 2.96
C LYS A 98 -10.05 13.78 3.20
N GLY A 99 -9.95 12.92 4.19
CA GLY A 99 -11.03 12.03 4.58
C GLY A 99 -12.27 12.76 5.05
N THR A 100 -12.11 13.92 5.66
CA THR A 100 -13.24 14.73 6.15
C THR A 100 -13.83 15.66 5.08
N GLU A 101 -13.15 15.88 3.99
CA GLU A 101 -13.61 16.71 2.89
C GLU A 101 -14.56 15.99 1.91
N ILE A 102 -14.71 14.70 2.09
CA ILE A 102 -15.60 13.89 1.24
C ILE A 102 -17.06 13.92 1.80
#